data_8f2f7c22bfa40af0d2b112be50a6208b
#
_entry.id   8f2f7c22bfa40af0d2b112be50a6208b
#
_cell.length_a   1.000
_cell.length_b   1.000
_cell.length_c   1.000
_cell.angle_alpha   90.00
_cell.angle_beta   90.00
_cell.angle_gamma   90.00
#
_symmetry.space_group_name_H-M   'P 1'
#
loop_
_entity.id
_entity.type
_entity.pdbx_description
1 polymer ?
#
loop_
_entity_poly.entity_id
_entity_poly.type
_entity_poly.pdbx_seq_one_letter_code
_entity_poly.pdbx_strand_id
1 'polypeptide(L)'
;MLLRCENVYKNYQTGKLEVPVLKDVNFCVEEGEYVAIMGPSGSGKTTLMNIIGCLDVLTSGVCLLDGQDLAKMNSNQMADIRNQVLGFVFQQADLLPSLSAVENVALPLLYRGVPKKERRERAAEMLKKVGLEERMDFRPNQLSGGQRQRVAIARAIVGKPKLLLADEPTGALDSKSGEQIMELFRQLNEEGITIIVITHSREVAEEAKRLCLIRDGILTEERKEAAR
;
A
#
# COMPACT_ATOMS: atom_id res chain seq x y z
N MET A 1 15.69 8.06 5.21
CA MET A 1 15.18 7.69 3.87
C MET A 1 14.73 6.23 3.92
N LEU A 2 13.45 5.98 3.69
CA LEU A 2 12.86 4.64 3.71
C LEU A 2 12.88 3.98 2.33
N LEU A 3 12.53 4.75 1.27
CA LEU A 3 12.50 4.30 -0.12
C LEU A 3 13.38 5.21 -0.98
N ARG A 4 14.16 4.62 -1.90
CA ARG A 4 14.96 5.35 -2.89
C ARG A 4 15.01 4.56 -4.19
N CYS A 5 14.43 5.11 -5.23
CA CYS A 5 14.48 4.60 -6.59
C CYS A 5 15.28 5.56 -7.47
N GLU A 6 16.26 5.05 -8.22
CA GLU A 6 17.14 5.81 -9.11
C GLU A 6 17.18 5.16 -10.48
N ASN A 7 16.86 5.96 -11.50
CA ASN A 7 16.85 5.57 -12.91
C ASN A 7 16.12 4.23 -13.12
N VAL A 8 14.94 4.06 -12.49
CA VAL A 8 14.18 2.82 -12.56
C VAL A 8 13.44 2.72 -13.88
N TYR A 9 13.71 1.63 -14.59
CA TYR A 9 13.01 1.24 -15.81
C TYR A 9 12.25 -0.06 -15.59
N LYS A 10 11.09 -0.18 -16.22
CA LYS A 10 10.33 -1.43 -16.30
C LYS A 10 9.80 -1.64 -17.69
N ASN A 11 10.21 -2.74 -18.31
CA ASN A 11 9.72 -3.19 -19.60
C ASN A 11 9.07 -4.56 -19.41
N TYR A 12 7.92 -4.78 -20.05
CA TYR A 12 7.30 -6.10 -20.14
C TYR A 12 7.54 -6.70 -21.51
N GLN A 13 7.75 -8.01 -21.56
CA GLN A 13 7.87 -8.75 -22.81
C GLN A 13 6.51 -9.37 -23.18
N THR A 14 5.99 -9.01 -24.37
CA THR A 14 4.79 -9.61 -24.93
C THR A 14 5.17 -10.28 -26.25
N GLY A 15 5.53 -11.55 -26.18
CA GLY A 15 6.13 -12.27 -27.31
C GLY A 15 7.48 -11.69 -27.70
N LYS A 16 7.58 -11.13 -28.91
CA LYS A 16 8.83 -10.46 -29.40
C LYS A 16 8.83 -8.95 -29.16
N LEU A 17 7.74 -8.38 -28.66
CA LEU A 17 7.59 -6.95 -28.42
C LEU A 17 7.98 -6.62 -26.98
N GLU A 18 8.85 -5.62 -26.84
CA GLU A 18 9.18 -5.02 -25.55
C GLU A 18 8.32 -3.76 -25.35
N VAL A 19 7.56 -3.72 -24.26
CA VAL A 19 6.65 -2.62 -23.92
C VAL A 19 7.23 -1.87 -22.72
N PRO A 20 7.80 -0.66 -22.92
CA PRO A 20 8.31 0.14 -21.82
C PRO A 20 7.14 0.75 -21.03
N VAL A 21 7.10 0.50 -19.71
CA VAL A 21 6.04 0.99 -18.81
C VAL A 21 6.57 2.03 -17.83
N LEU A 22 7.77 1.84 -17.29
CA LEU A 22 8.43 2.87 -16.47
C LEU A 22 9.71 3.31 -17.16
N LYS A 23 9.96 4.63 -17.15
CA LYS A 23 11.05 5.27 -17.87
C LYS A 23 11.74 6.27 -16.96
N ASP A 24 12.97 5.95 -16.57
CA ASP A 24 13.83 6.82 -15.76
C ASP A 24 13.15 7.36 -14.49
N VAL A 25 12.46 6.48 -13.74
CA VAL A 25 11.77 6.89 -12.54
C VAL A 25 12.78 7.14 -11.42
N ASN A 26 12.79 8.38 -10.93
CA ASN A 26 13.58 8.83 -9.80
C ASN A 26 12.61 9.24 -8.69
N PHE A 27 12.64 8.55 -7.54
CA PHE A 27 11.65 8.72 -6.47
C PHE A 27 12.23 8.35 -5.12
N CYS A 28 12.03 9.20 -4.14
CA CYS A 28 12.45 8.92 -2.77
C CYS A 28 11.32 9.22 -1.79
N VAL A 29 11.30 8.49 -0.65
CA VAL A 29 10.35 8.71 0.44
C VAL A 29 11.08 8.58 1.76
N GLU A 30 10.89 9.58 2.63
CA GLU A 30 11.41 9.54 4.00
C GLU A 30 10.45 8.79 4.94
N GLU A 31 10.96 8.36 6.09
CA GLU A 31 10.11 7.78 7.13
C GLU A 31 9.08 8.80 7.62
N GLY A 32 7.83 8.37 7.77
CA GLY A 32 6.71 9.22 8.21
C GLY A 32 6.14 10.14 7.13
N GLU A 33 6.62 10.09 5.88
CA GLU A 33 5.99 10.83 4.78
C GLU A 33 4.63 10.23 4.40
N TYR A 34 3.73 11.10 3.95
CA TYR A 34 2.51 10.73 3.26
C TYR A 34 2.56 11.29 1.84
N VAL A 35 2.70 10.41 0.86
CA VAL A 35 2.88 10.74 -0.55
C VAL A 35 1.72 10.19 -1.37
N ALA A 36 1.18 11.01 -2.27
CA ALA A 36 0.22 10.56 -3.29
C ALA A 36 0.90 10.46 -4.65
N ILE A 37 0.58 9.40 -5.39
CA ILE A 37 0.99 9.22 -6.79
C ILE A 37 -0.28 9.22 -7.65
N MET A 38 -0.43 10.24 -8.48
CA MET A 38 -1.55 10.38 -9.42
C MET A 38 -1.13 10.13 -10.86
N GLY A 39 -2.09 9.84 -11.70
CA GLY A 39 -1.90 9.74 -13.15
C GLY A 39 -3.06 9.04 -13.83
N PRO A 40 -3.17 9.14 -15.17
CA PRO A 40 -4.23 8.46 -15.92
C PRO A 40 -4.09 6.93 -15.86
N SER A 41 -5.16 6.21 -16.26
CA SER A 41 -5.09 4.76 -16.40
C SER A 41 -3.98 4.35 -17.38
N GLY A 42 -3.24 3.32 -17.07
CA GLY A 42 -2.13 2.83 -17.92
C GLY A 42 -0.82 3.63 -17.83
N SER A 43 -0.73 4.66 -16.98
CA SER A 43 0.48 5.50 -16.86
C SER A 43 1.66 4.82 -16.15
N GLY A 44 1.49 3.64 -15.53
CA GLY A 44 2.54 2.92 -14.82
C GLY A 44 2.42 2.94 -13.29
N LYS A 45 1.36 3.54 -12.70
CA LYS A 45 1.17 3.62 -11.25
C LYS A 45 1.23 2.26 -10.55
N THR A 46 0.40 1.32 -10.97
CA THR A 46 0.34 -0.03 -10.41
C THR A 46 1.65 -0.78 -10.62
N THR A 47 2.33 -0.55 -11.75
CA THR A 47 3.66 -1.13 -12.01
C THR A 47 4.70 -0.62 -11.02
N LEU A 48 4.72 0.70 -10.77
CA LEU A 48 5.62 1.29 -9.78
C LEU A 48 5.33 0.77 -8.38
N MET A 49 4.04 0.71 -8.00
CA MET A 49 3.63 0.12 -6.72
C MET A 49 4.05 -1.34 -6.58
N ASN A 50 3.91 -2.13 -7.64
CA ASN A 50 4.29 -3.54 -7.62
C ASN A 50 5.81 -3.72 -7.42
N ILE A 51 6.63 -2.85 -8.01
CA ILE A 51 8.09 -2.87 -7.79
C ILE A 51 8.41 -2.49 -6.34
N ILE A 52 7.90 -1.37 -5.84
CA ILE A 52 8.09 -0.93 -4.44
C ILE A 52 7.57 -1.99 -3.47
N GLY A 53 6.44 -2.62 -3.83
CA GLY A 53 5.78 -3.67 -3.06
C GLY A 53 6.45 -5.06 -3.15
N CYS A 54 7.57 -5.20 -3.85
CA CYS A 54 8.22 -6.51 -4.08
C CYS A 54 7.29 -7.55 -4.72
N LEU A 55 6.30 -7.12 -5.50
CA LEU A 55 5.39 -7.98 -6.28
C LEU A 55 5.88 -8.19 -7.71
N ASP A 56 6.75 -7.30 -8.19
CA ASP A 56 7.41 -7.37 -9.49
C ASP A 56 8.86 -6.86 -9.37
N VAL A 57 9.68 -7.13 -10.37
CA VAL A 57 11.09 -6.70 -10.42
C VAL A 57 11.29 -5.61 -11.47
N LEU A 58 12.18 -4.65 -11.20
CA LEU A 58 12.57 -3.65 -12.19
C LEU A 58 13.42 -4.30 -13.30
N THR A 59 13.43 -3.70 -14.50
CA THR A 59 14.26 -4.15 -15.62
C THR A 59 15.69 -3.62 -15.47
N SER A 60 15.85 -2.37 -15.03
CA SER A 60 17.14 -1.73 -14.74
C SER A 60 16.97 -0.56 -13.79
N GLY A 61 18.07 -0.08 -13.23
CA GLY A 61 18.10 0.96 -12.21
C GLY A 61 18.33 0.39 -10.81
N VAL A 62 18.10 1.20 -9.79
CA VAL A 62 18.25 0.84 -8.37
C VAL A 62 16.96 1.19 -7.63
N CYS A 63 16.48 0.29 -6.78
CA CYS A 63 15.38 0.57 -5.88
C CYS A 63 15.72 -0.01 -4.50
N LEU A 64 15.99 0.88 -3.55
CA LEU A 64 16.31 0.53 -2.16
C LEU A 64 15.07 0.73 -1.29
N LEU A 65 14.69 -0.27 -0.52
CA LEU A 65 13.66 -0.19 0.50
C LEU A 65 14.25 -0.64 1.84
N ASP A 66 14.14 0.22 2.85
CA ASP A 66 14.75 -0.01 4.16
C ASP A 66 16.24 -0.42 4.07
N GLY A 67 16.98 0.27 3.18
CA GLY A 67 18.40 0.01 2.91
C GLY A 67 18.71 -1.23 2.08
N GLN A 68 17.72 -1.99 1.65
CA GLN A 68 17.88 -3.24 0.90
C GLN A 68 17.57 -3.05 -0.59
N ASP A 69 18.45 -3.53 -1.47
CA ASP A 69 18.33 -3.41 -2.93
C ASP A 69 17.36 -4.47 -3.48
N LEU A 70 16.17 -4.03 -3.88
CA LEU A 70 15.11 -4.90 -4.40
C LEU A 70 15.52 -5.62 -5.69
N ALA A 71 16.40 -5.03 -6.50
CA ALA A 71 16.87 -5.65 -7.74
C ALA A 71 17.73 -6.91 -7.51
N LYS A 72 18.33 -7.02 -6.33
CA LYS A 72 19.25 -8.13 -5.97
C LYS A 72 18.60 -9.22 -5.14
N MET A 73 17.32 -9.06 -4.79
CA MET A 73 16.60 -10.00 -3.92
C MET A 73 16.10 -11.22 -4.68
N ASN A 74 16.20 -12.36 -4.03
CA ASN A 74 15.45 -13.55 -4.45
C ASN A 74 14.00 -13.53 -3.93
N SER A 75 13.17 -14.46 -4.40
CA SER A 75 11.74 -14.51 -4.06
C SER A 75 11.46 -14.66 -2.55
N ASN A 76 12.31 -15.36 -1.81
CA ASN A 76 12.15 -15.52 -0.36
C ASN A 76 12.44 -14.19 0.35
N GLN A 77 13.52 -13.52 0.00
CA GLN A 77 13.87 -12.20 0.55
C GLN A 77 12.77 -11.16 0.25
N MET A 78 12.21 -11.17 -0.97
CA MET A 78 11.06 -10.32 -1.31
C MET A 78 9.83 -10.66 -0.47
N ALA A 79 9.58 -11.94 -0.18
CA ALA A 79 8.49 -12.36 0.69
C ALA A 79 8.67 -11.89 2.14
N ASP A 80 9.91 -11.93 2.63
CA ASP A 80 10.25 -11.41 3.96
C ASP A 80 10.04 -9.90 4.06
N ILE A 81 10.47 -9.13 3.06
CA ILE A 81 10.22 -7.68 2.99
C ILE A 81 8.73 -7.38 2.95
N ARG A 82 7.96 -8.07 2.09
CA ARG A 82 6.50 -7.90 2.04
C ARG A 82 5.84 -8.14 3.39
N ASN A 83 6.32 -9.13 4.13
CA ASN A 83 5.73 -9.47 5.41
C ASN A 83 6.18 -8.53 6.53
N GLN A 84 7.46 -8.09 6.55
CA GLN A 84 8.05 -7.37 7.69
C GLN A 84 7.99 -5.85 7.55
N VAL A 85 8.13 -5.32 6.33
CA VAL A 85 8.31 -3.89 6.06
C VAL A 85 7.06 -3.27 5.46
N LEU A 86 6.28 -4.05 4.69
CA LEU A 86 5.18 -3.55 3.89
C LEU A 86 3.80 -3.92 4.46
N GLY A 87 2.85 -2.99 4.30
CA GLY A 87 1.42 -3.26 4.40
C GLY A 87 0.74 -2.89 3.08
N PHE A 88 -0.27 -3.65 2.67
CA PHE A 88 -1.00 -3.42 1.42
C PHE A 88 -2.48 -3.21 1.68
N VAL A 89 -3.03 -2.17 1.01
CA VAL A 89 -4.46 -1.88 0.94
C VAL A 89 -4.82 -1.70 -0.53
N PHE A 90 -5.70 -2.57 -1.05
CA PHE A 90 -6.15 -2.52 -2.44
C PHE A 90 -7.57 -1.93 -2.55
N GLN A 91 -7.95 -1.52 -3.74
CA GLN A 91 -9.28 -0.98 -4.05
C GLN A 91 -10.40 -1.96 -3.65
N GLN A 92 -10.23 -3.23 -3.98
CA GLN A 92 -11.02 -4.31 -3.39
C GLN A 92 -10.28 -4.81 -2.16
N ALA A 93 -10.97 -4.94 -1.04
CA ALA A 93 -10.35 -5.31 0.23
C ALA A 93 -9.61 -6.66 0.22
N ASP A 94 -9.89 -7.50 -0.78
CA ASP A 94 -9.28 -8.83 -1.02
C ASP A 94 -9.17 -9.67 0.25
N LEU A 95 -10.28 -9.73 0.99
CA LEU A 95 -10.38 -10.57 2.18
C LEU A 95 -10.67 -12.02 1.77
N LEU A 96 -10.08 -12.96 2.49
CA LEU A 96 -10.38 -14.37 2.30
C LEU A 96 -11.80 -14.65 2.80
N PRO A 97 -12.74 -15.06 1.91
CA PRO A 97 -14.17 -15.16 2.25
C PRO A 97 -14.49 -16.29 3.23
N SER A 98 -13.61 -17.29 3.35
CA SER A 98 -13.73 -18.41 4.28
C SER A 98 -13.33 -18.04 5.72
N LEU A 99 -12.60 -16.93 5.90
CA LEU A 99 -12.08 -16.50 7.19
C LEU A 99 -12.93 -15.35 7.76
N SER A 100 -13.03 -15.29 9.10
CA SER A 100 -13.60 -14.15 9.80
C SER A 100 -12.71 -12.89 9.68
N ALA A 101 -13.20 -11.73 10.13
CA ALA A 101 -12.45 -10.49 10.16
C ALA A 101 -11.16 -10.63 10.98
N VAL A 102 -11.23 -11.18 12.18
CA VAL A 102 -10.05 -11.37 13.04
C VAL A 102 -9.06 -12.37 12.44
N GLU A 103 -9.54 -13.40 11.77
CA GLU A 103 -8.66 -14.36 11.08
C GLU A 103 -7.98 -13.75 9.86
N ASN A 104 -8.69 -12.92 9.07
CA ASN A 104 -8.08 -12.17 7.97
C ASN A 104 -6.98 -11.23 8.47
N VAL A 105 -7.23 -10.48 9.55
CA VAL A 105 -6.24 -9.58 10.14
C VAL A 105 -5.05 -10.34 10.72
N ALA A 106 -5.24 -11.54 11.25
CA ALA A 106 -4.19 -12.36 11.83
C ALA A 106 -3.24 -13.00 10.80
N LEU A 107 -3.59 -13.03 9.50
CA LEU A 107 -2.82 -13.72 8.46
C LEU A 107 -1.34 -13.31 8.37
N PRO A 108 -0.97 -12.02 8.34
CA PRO A 108 0.43 -11.64 8.26
C PRO A 108 1.26 -12.16 9.44
N LEU A 109 0.65 -12.23 10.63
CA LEU A 109 1.30 -12.76 11.83
C LEU A 109 1.46 -14.28 11.80
N LEU A 110 0.57 -15.00 11.08
CA LEU A 110 0.72 -16.44 10.85
C LEU A 110 2.01 -16.72 10.07
N TYR A 111 2.28 -15.96 9.00
CA TYR A 111 3.50 -16.09 8.20
C TYR A 111 4.77 -15.70 8.96
N ARG A 112 4.65 -14.89 10.02
CA ARG A 112 5.74 -14.58 10.97
C ARG A 112 5.95 -15.63 12.04
N GLY A 113 5.17 -16.72 12.03
CA GLY A 113 5.29 -17.77 13.06
C GLY A 113 4.76 -17.38 14.44
N VAL A 114 4.00 -16.27 14.55
CA VAL A 114 3.41 -15.83 15.83
C VAL A 114 2.40 -16.87 16.33
N PRO A 115 2.44 -17.26 17.63
CA PRO A 115 1.51 -18.24 18.21
C PRO A 115 0.03 -17.84 18.02
N LYS A 116 -0.86 -18.82 17.87
CA LYS A 116 -2.28 -18.61 17.54
C LYS A 116 -2.97 -17.66 18.53
N LYS A 117 -2.73 -17.78 19.81
CA LYS A 117 -3.31 -16.94 20.86
C LYS A 117 -2.89 -15.48 20.67
N GLU A 118 -1.58 -15.25 20.60
CA GLU A 118 -0.99 -13.91 20.47
C GLU A 118 -1.45 -13.19 19.18
N ARG A 119 -1.43 -13.89 18.02
CA ARG A 119 -1.87 -13.27 16.76
C ARG A 119 -3.35 -12.90 16.76
N ARG A 120 -4.22 -13.68 17.46
CA ARG A 120 -5.64 -13.34 17.63
C ARG A 120 -5.81 -12.09 18.50
N GLU A 121 -5.08 -11.99 19.59
CA GLU A 121 -5.09 -10.84 20.49
C GLU A 121 -4.65 -9.57 19.74
N ARG A 122 -3.53 -9.61 19.03
CA ARG A 122 -3.04 -8.48 18.20
C ARG A 122 -4.03 -8.11 17.10
N ALA A 123 -4.63 -9.08 16.43
CA ALA A 123 -5.63 -8.85 15.40
C ALA A 123 -6.89 -8.19 15.97
N ALA A 124 -7.34 -8.61 17.16
CA ALA A 124 -8.47 -8.01 17.85
C ALA A 124 -8.20 -6.54 18.23
N GLU A 125 -6.99 -6.22 18.71
CA GLU A 125 -6.57 -4.84 18.97
C GLU A 125 -6.62 -3.97 17.71
N MET A 126 -6.17 -4.48 16.57
CA MET A 126 -6.24 -3.74 15.31
C MET A 126 -7.68 -3.55 14.82
N LEU A 127 -8.56 -4.55 14.99
CA LEU A 127 -9.98 -4.40 14.66
C LEU A 127 -10.66 -3.36 15.56
N LYS A 128 -10.32 -3.31 16.84
CA LYS A 128 -10.78 -2.27 17.74
C LYS A 128 -10.32 -0.88 17.30
N LYS A 129 -9.04 -0.75 16.91
CA LYS A 129 -8.45 0.49 16.39
C LYS A 129 -9.21 1.03 15.17
N VAL A 130 -9.68 0.16 14.29
CA VAL A 130 -10.46 0.56 13.10
C VAL A 130 -11.98 0.58 13.33
N GLY A 131 -12.44 0.50 14.60
CA GLY A 131 -13.86 0.60 14.99
C GLY A 131 -14.71 -0.62 14.59
N LEU A 132 -14.12 -1.82 14.62
CA LEU A 132 -14.78 -3.07 14.26
C LEU A 132 -14.75 -4.13 15.40
N GLU A 133 -14.68 -3.70 16.66
CA GLU A 133 -14.63 -4.59 17.82
C GLU A 133 -15.80 -5.57 17.86
N GLU A 134 -17.02 -5.12 17.56
CA GLU A 134 -18.21 -5.96 17.54
C GLU A 134 -18.36 -6.85 16.29
N ARG A 135 -17.44 -6.75 15.33
CA ARG A 135 -17.49 -7.44 14.03
C ARG A 135 -16.35 -8.44 13.83
N MET A 136 -15.61 -8.79 14.89
CA MET A 136 -14.40 -9.62 14.80
C MET A 136 -14.66 -11.00 14.20
N ASP A 137 -15.78 -11.61 14.52
CA ASP A 137 -16.13 -12.96 14.05
C ASP A 137 -16.99 -12.96 12.77
N PHE A 138 -17.29 -11.77 12.19
CA PHE A 138 -18.03 -11.64 10.95
C PHE A 138 -17.18 -12.06 9.77
N ARG A 139 -17.79 -12.71 8.79
CA ARG A 139 -17.18 -13.03 7.50
C ARG A 139 -17.32 -11.85 6.52
N PRO A 140 -16.50 -11.76 5.48
CA PRO A 140 -16.53 -10.65 4.51
C PRO A 140 -17.90 -10.39 3.87
N ASN A 141 -18.70 -11.43 3.65
CA ASN A 141 -20.07 -11.31 3.09
C ASN A 141 -21.10 -10.71 4.07
N GLN A 142 -20.75 -10.61 5.34
CA GLN A 142 -21.59 -10.01 6.40
C GLN A 142 -21.19 -8.55 6.69
N LEU A 143 -20.17 -8.03 6.00
CA LEU A 143 -19.61 -6.71 6.20
C LEU A 143 -19.96 -5.77 5.03
N SER A 144 -20.20 -4.49 5.32
CA SER A 144 -20.34 -3.46 4.28
C SER A 144 -18.99 -3.24 3.54
N GLY A 145 -19.00 -2.51 2.41
CA GLY A 145 -17.79 -2.15 1.66
C GLY A 145 -16.75 -1.44 2.53
N GLY A 146 -17.17 -0.39 3.23
CA GLY A 146 -16.29 0.34 4.14
C GLY A 146 -15.79 -0.48 5.34
N GLN A 147 -16.62 -1.40 5.85
CA GLN A 147 -16.17 -2.33 6.91
C GLN A 147 -15.13 -3.32 6.39
N ARG A 148 -15.33 -3.89 5.19
CA ARG A 148 -14.31 -4.75 4.56
C ARG A 148 -12.99 -4.02 4.36
N GLN A 149 -13.04 -2.76 3.90
CA GLN A 149 -11.86 -1.95 3.71
C GLN A 149 -11.13 -1.67 5.03
N ARG A 150 -11.86 -1.38 6.12
CA ARG A 150 -11.26 -1.24 7.46
C ARG A 150 -10.61 -2.53 7.94
N VAL A 151 -11.19 -3.70 7.68
CA VAL A 151 -10.54 -5.00 7.96
C VAL A 151 -9.25 -5.16 7.16
N ALA A 152 -9.24 -4.77 5.86
CA ALA A 152 -8.03 -4.81 5.02
C ALA A 152 -6.94 -3.89 5.55
N ILE A 153 -7.29 -2.68 6.02
CA ILE A 153 -6.35 -1.76 6.66
C ILE A 153 -5.81 -2.37 7.96
N ALA A 154 -6.68 -2.91 8.83
CA ALA A 154 -6.25 -3.58 10.05
C ALA A 154 -5.27 -4.74 9.76
N ARG A 155 -5.55 -5.53 8.71
CA ARG A 155 -4.64 -6.58 8.21
C ARG A 155 -3.29 -6.01 7.76
N ALA A 156 -3.31 -4.89 7.05
CA ALA A 156 -2.09 -4.26 6.56
C ALA A 156 -1.18 -3.76 7.69
N ILE A 157 -1.77 -3.23 8.79
CA ILE A 157 -1.01 -2.61 9.88
C ILE A 157 -0.70 -3.53 11.07
N VAL A 158 -1.33 -4.73 11.17
CA VAL A 158 -1.14 -5.64 12.31
C VAL A 158 0.31 -6.07 12.51
N GLY A 159 1.07 -6.11 11.41
CA GLY A 159 2.50 -6.39 11.39
C GLY A 159 3.38 -5.20 11.79
N LYS A 160 2.82 -4.02 12.05
CA LYS A 160 3.56 -2.77 12.24
C LYS A 160 4.52 -2.49 11.07
N PRO A 161 4.01 -2.35 9.84
CA PRO A 161 4.84 -2.08 8.67
C PRO A 161 5.50 -0.69 8.78
N LYS A 162 6.65 -0.52 8.12
CA LYS A 162 7.28 0.80 7.95
C LYS A 162 6.63 1.59 6.82
N LEU A 163 6.10 0.90 5.80
CA LEU A 163 5.48 1.49 4.62
C LEU A 163 4.12 0.84 4.34
N LEU A 164 3.08 1.67 4.26
CA LEU A 164 1.75 1.28 3.80
C LEU A 164 1.58 1.70 2.34
N LEU A 165 1.34 0.73 1.47
CA LEU A 165 1.03 0.93 0.06
C LEU A 165 -0.48 0.80 -0.15
N ALA A 166 -1.13 1.83 -0.68
CA ALA A 166 -2.56 1.85 -0.90
C ALA A 166 -2.87 2.13 -2.39
N ASP A 167 -3.55 1.21 -3.05
CA ASP A 167 -4.00 1.36 -4.44
C ASP A 167 -5.50 1.62 -4.46
N GLU A 168 -5.88 2.85 -4.85
CA GLU A 168 -7.27 3.31 -4.93
C GLU A 168 -8.11 2.95 -3.68
N PRO A 169 -7.66 3.28 -2.46
CA PRO A 169 -8.22 2.71 -1.22
C PRO A 169 -9.69 3.06 -0.97
N THR A 170 -10.23 4.05 -1.67
CA THR A 170 -11.63 4.51 -1.56
C THR A 170 -12.43 4.29 -2.84
N GLY A 171 -11.82 3.79 -3.91
CA GLY A 171 -12.43 3.74 -5.26
C GLY A 171 -13.66 2.85 -5.41
N ALA A 172 -13.94 1.96 -4.45
CA ALA A 172 -15.12 1.09 -4.42
C ALA A 172 -16.12 1.46 -3.30
N LEU A 173 -15.98 2.64 -2.68
CA LEU A 173 -16.73 3.05 -1.51
C LEU A 173 -17.65 4.23 -1.83
N ASP A 174 -18.72 4.38 -1.04
CA ASP A 174 -19.50 5.62 -0.97
C ASP A 174 -18.67 6.74 -0.31
N SER A 175 -19.04 8.00 -0.56
CA SER A 175 -18.30 9.19 -0.09
C SER A 175 -18.05 9.17 1.42
N LYS A 176 -19.08 8.85 2.23
CA LYS A 176 -18.97 8.82 3.69
C LYS A 176 -17.99 7.75 4.18
N SER A 177 -18.06 6.56 3.58
CA SER A 177 -17.10 5.49 3.88
C SER A 177 -15.70 5.87 3.43
N GLY A 178 -15.57 6.53 2.27
CA GLY A 178 -14.29 7.04 1.76
C GLY A 178 -13.63 8.03 2.71
N GLU A 179 -14.37 9.03 3.19
CA GLU A 179 -13.90 10.01 4.18
C GLU A 179 -13.37 9.33 5.47
N GLN A 180 -14.09 8.32 5.97
CA GLN A 180 -13.67 7.56 7.15
C GLN A 180 -12.35 6.78 6.91
N ILE A 181 -12.14 6.28 5.70
CA ILE A 181 -10.89 5.61 5.34
C ILE A 181 -9.74 6.63 5.28
N MET A 182 -9.97 7.80 4.67
CA MET A 182 -8.94 8.83 4.58
C MET A 182 -8.57 9.39 5.96
N GLU A 183 -9.55 9.58 6.85
CA GLU A 183 -9.30 9.94 8.24
C GLU A 183 -8.41 8.90 8.95
N LEU A 184 -8.69 7.62 8.73
CA LEU A 184 -7.86 6.54 9.28
C LEU A 184 -6.43 6.59 8.75
N PHE A 185 -6.23 6.87 7.46
CA PHE A 185 -4.89 7.05 6.89
C PHE A 185 -4.14 8.23 7.51
N ARG A 186 -4.82 9.38 7.75
CA ARG A 186 -4.21 10.52 8.45
C ARG A 186 -3.74 10.13 9.85
N GLN A 187 -4.58 9.48 10.64
CA GLN A 187 -4.23 9.01 11.99
C GLN A 187 -3.03 8.06 11.97
N LEU A 188 -3.00 7.11 11.02
CA LEU A 188 -1.88 6.19 10.88
C LEU A 188 -0.57 6.91 10.50
N ASN A 189 -0.64 7.94 9.66
CA ASN A 189 0.53 8.76 9.32
C ASN A 189 1.00 9.61 10.51
N GLU A 190 0.09 10.17 11.29
CA GLU A 190 0.41 10.90 12.52
C GLU A 190 1.08 10.01 13.58
N GLU A 191 0.77 8.72 13.59
CA GLU A 191 1.45 7.71 14.41
C GLU A 191 2.84 7.32 13.85
N GLY A 192 3.26 7.89 12.73
CA GLY A 192 4.59 7.70 12.14
C GLY A 192 4.66 6.63 11.03
N ILE A 193 3.54 6.06 10.59
CA ILE A 193 3.54 5.13 9.44
C ILE A 193 3.75 5.92 8.15
N THR A 194 4.74 5.53 7.35
CA THR A 194 4.94 6.07 6.01
C THR A 194 3.85 5.55 5.08
N ILE A 195 3.26 6.42 4.26
CA ILE A 195 2.15 6.05 3.38
C ILE A 195 2.44 6.49 1.95
N ILE A 196 2.26 5.58 1.00
CA ILE A 196 2.16 5.89 -0.43
C ILE A 196 0.75 5.49 -0.88
N VAL A 197 -0.04 6.48 -1.32
CA VAL A 197 -1.35 6.24 -1.92
C VAL A 197 -1.28 6.46 -3.43
N ILE A 198 -1.81 5.50 -4.17
CA ILE A 198 -2.01 5.59 -5.61
C ILE A 198 -3.47 5.87 -5.85
N THR A 199 -3.77 6.94 -6.60
CA THR A 199 -5.15 7.30 -6.87
C THR A 199 -5.28 8.13 -8.15
N HIS A 200 -6.47 8.13 -8.75
CA HIS A 200 -6.87 9.09 -9.77
C HIS A 200 -7.79 10.19 -9.20
N SER A 201 -8.23 10.05 -7.93
CA SER A 201 -9.02 11.06 -7.24
C SER A 201 -8.12 12.16 -6.69
N ARG A 202 -8.43 13.42 -7.08
CA ARG A 202 -7.71 14.59 -6.57
C ARG A 202 -7.97 14.81 -5.07
N GLU A 203 -9.18 14.56 -4.61
CA GLU A 203 -9.57 14.66 -3.21
C GLU A 203 -8.71 13.74 -2.31
N VAL A 204 -8.53 12.49 -2.73
CA VAL A 204 -7.66 11.54 -2.01
C VAL A 204 -6.20 11.99 -2.04
N ALA A 205 -5.74 12.51 -3.17
CA ALA A 205 -4.35 12.97 -3.31
C ALA A 205 -4.04 14.23 -2.51
N GLU A 206 -5.03 15.11 -2.31
CA GLU A 206 -4.89 16.34 -1.53
C GLU A 206 -4.68 16.09 -0.03
N GLU A 207 -5.07 14.92 0.48
CA GLU A 207 -4.79 14.47 1.85
C GLU A 207 -3.28 14.24 2.09
N ALA A 208 -2.53 13.89 1.05
CA ALA A 208 -1.10 13.68 1.15
C ALA A 208 -0.33 15.01 1.22
N LYS A 209 0.78 15.02 1.97
CA LYS A 209 1.65 16.20 2.09
C LYS A 209 2.44 16.47 0.82
N ARG A 210 2.67 15.44 0.00
CA ARG A 210 3.45 15.50 -1.23
C ARG A 210 2.71 14.78 -2.35
N LEU A 211 2.68 15.40 -3.53
CA LEU A 211 2.00 14.88 -4.72
C LEU A 211 3.00 14.63 -5.83
N CYS A 212 2.96 13.44 -6.40
CA CYS A 212 3.70 13.05 -7.59
C CYS A 212 2.73 12.71 -8.71
N LEU A 213 3.10 13.05 -9.93
CA LEU A 213 2.35 12.71 -11.14
C LEU A 213 3.15 11.70 -11.95
N ILE A 214 2.48 10.62 -12.38
CA ILE A 214 3.07 9.69 -13.35
C ILE A 214 2.28 9.75 -14.65
N ARG A 215 2.97 10.03 -15.76
CA ARG A 215 2.42 10.07 -17.11
C ARG A 215 3.37 9.39 -18.06
N ASP A 216 2.86 8.46 -18.88
CA ASP A 216 3.62 7.72 -19.88
C ASP A 216 4.92 7.06 -19.35
N GLY A 217 4.84 6.61 -18.08
CA GLY A 217 5.94 5.95 -17.38
C GLY A 217 6.97 6.89 -16.75
N ILE A 218 6.79 8.19 -16.82
CA ILE A 218 7.66 9.21 -16.22
C ILE A 218 6.99 9.77 -14.96
N LEU A 219 7.71 9.76 -13.85
CA LEU A 219 7.26 10.33 -12.59
C LEU A 219 7.83 11.74 -12.43
N THR A 220 6.96 12.69 -12.08
CA THR A 220 7.33 14.08 -11.77
C THR A 220 6.72 14.50 -10.43
N GLU A 221 7.40 15.34 -9.70
CA GLU A 221 6.88 15.91 -8.46
C GLU A 221 6.07 17.17 -8.75
N GLU A 222 4.82 17.21 -8.29
CA GLU A 222 4.01 18.41 -8.31
C GLU A 222 4.30 19.21 -7.02
N ARG A 223 4.94 20.37 -7.16
CA ARG A 223 5.10 21.28 -6.02
C ARG A 223 3.72 21.85 -5.67
N LYS A 224 3.22 21.57 -4.45
CA LYS A 224 2.08 22.33 -3.92
C LYS A 224 2.53 23.79 -3.88
N GLU A 225 1.95 24.66 -4.72
CA GLU A 225 2.07 26.11 -4.52
C GLU A 225 1.58 26.40 -3.11
N ALA A 226 2.44 27.03 -2.31
CA ALA A 226 2.03 27.47 -0.99
C ALA A 226 0.80 28.36 -1.17
N ALA A 227 -0.33 27.93 -0.60
CA ALA A 227 -1.53 28.75 -0.58
C ALA A 227 -1.18 30.10 0.02
N ARG A 228 -1.30 31.16 -0.82
CA ARG A 228 -1.10 32.56 -0.42
C ARG A 228 -2.26 33.03 0.45
#